data_3f41a40442b9cd2b4e1989abb510fdb7
#
_entry.id   3f41a40442b9cd2b4e1989abb510fdb7
#
_cell.length_a   1.000
_cell.length_b   1.000
_cell.length_c   1.000
_cell.angle_alpha   90.00
_cell.angle_beta   90.00
_cell.angle_gamma   90.00
#
_symmetry.space_group_name_H-M   'P 1'
#
loop_
_entity.id
_entity.type
_entity.pdbx_description
1 polymer ?
#
loop_
_entity_poly.entity_id
_entity_poly.type
_entity_poly.pdbx_seq_one_letter_code
_entity_poly.pdbx_strand_id
1 'polypeptide(L)'
;MPAISFSHVSFSYTSAPLLESINLTVSDDERVCVVGPNGSGKSTLLRLATGELSPDQGTVSIPEQPGPQAADLEESTATSIEGYLDAVCAETLDALDRFERMGEAIAQAGAEAGSLAEEYDSLLTRLESLDAWNLPARRAEALAGLGLGRVDTGRLVSSLSPGQRARLEIAALLLSAGQALVLDEPTNHLDAGSSSYLSEMMASWPGPVLFSSHDRAFIDEVATAVVDLDTAPWQALATASGDSGPMGAYRCTGRYSDYLVEKAHARSSHHSLHQ
;
A
#
# COMPACT_ATOMS: atom_id res chain seq x y z
N MET A 1 4.19 5.28 16.50
CA MET A 1 3.86 4.13 15.66
C MET A 1 3.47 4.68 14.31
N PRO A 2 4.00 4.13 13.20
CA PRO A 2 3.58 4.57 11.88
C PRO A 2 2.08 4.31 11.68
N ALA A 3 1.37 5.27 11.10
CA ALA A 3 -0.05 5.12 10.82
C ALA A 3 -0.43 5.97 9.60
N ILE A 4 -1.34 5.44 8.76
CA ILE A 4 -2.01 6.25 7.75
C ILE A 4 -3.19 6.92 8.45
N SER A 5 -3.30 8.25 8.39
CA SER A 5 -4.39 8.96 9.03
C SER A 5 -5.04 9.99 8.12
N PHE A 6 -6.36 10.01 8.15
CA PHE A 6 -7.22 10.99 7.50
C PHE A 6 -7.97 11.73 8.60
N SER A 7 -7.86 13.05 8.64
CA SER A 7 -8.55 13.90 9.61
C SER A 7 -9.44 14.89 8.90
N HIS A 8 -10.76 14.68 8.99
CA HIS A 8 -11.81 15.51 8.36
C HIS A 8 -11.60 15.74 6.87
N VAL A 9 -11.14 14.70 6.16
CA VAL A 9 -10.77 14.80 4.74
C VAL A 9 -12.02 14.86 3.87
N SER A 10 -12.12 15.91 3.05
CA SER A 10 -13.12 16.06 2.01
C SER A 10 -12.45 16.29 0.66
N PHE A 11 -13.06 15.75 -0.40
CA PHE A 11 -12.54 15.86 -1.76
C PHE A 11 -13.65 15.84 -2.80
N SER A 12 -13.49 16.63 -3.85
CA SER A 12 -14.45 16.79 -4.95
C SER A 12 -13.74 16.86 -6.29
N TYR A 13 -14.21 16.15 -7.30
CA TYR A 13 -13.82 16.40 -8.71
C TYR A 13 -14.67 17.47 -9.38
N THR A 14 -15.84 17.74 -8.82
CA THR A 14 -16.84 18.68 -9.34
C THR A 14 -17.43 19.48 -8.19
N SER A 15 -18.53 20.19 -8.41
CA SER A 15 -19.21 20.93 -7.34
C SER A 15 -19.88 20.04 -6.27
N ALA A 16 -20.05 18.74 -6.56
CA ALA A 16 -20.58 17.79 -5.59
C ALA A 16 -19.43 17.05 -4.89
N PRO A 17 -19.43 16.97 -3.55
CA PRO A 17 -18.39 16.25 -2.83
C PRO A 17 -18.47 14.75 -3.11
N LEU A 18 -17.30 14.13 -3.34
CA LEU A 18 -17.17 12.68 -3.48
C LEU A 18 -16.86 12.01 -2.14
N LEU A 19 -16.00 12.64 -1.36
CA LEU A 19 -15.66 12.24 0.00
C LEU A 19 -15.97 13.40 0.94
N GLU A 20 -16.66 13.13 2.04
CA GLU A 20 -17.07 14.15 3.01
C GLU A 20 -16.58 13.78 4.42
N SER A 21 -15.73 14.62 4.99
CA SER A 21 -15.28 14.52 6.38
C SER A 21 -14.82 13.12 6.80
N ILE A 22 -14.00 12.48 5.94
CA ILE A 22 -13.43 11.16 6.24
C ILE A 22 -12.49 11.26 7.44
N ASN A 23 -12.76 10.45 8.46
CA ASN A 23 -11.88 10.22 9.59
C ASN A 23 -11.51 8.74 9.62
N LEU A 24 -10.24 8.43 9.39
CA LEU A 24 -9.75 7.07 9.33
C LEU A 24 -8.31 7.03 9.84
N THR A 25 -8.00 6.04 10.66
CA THR A 25 -6.63 5.72 11.06
C THR A 25 -6.38 4.25 10.76
N VAL A 26 -5.24 3.95 10.14
CA VAL A 26 -4.75 2.59 9.87
C VAL A 26 -3.42 2.46 10.61
N SER A 27 -3.39 1.65 11.64
CA SER A 27 -2.20 1.40 12.46
C SER A 27 -1.25 0.39 11.79
N ASP A 28 -0.04 0.27 12.30
CA ASP A 28 1.03 -0.59 11.75
C ASP A 28 0.69 -2.08 11.71
N ASP A 29 -0.18 -2.54 12.62
CA ASP A 29 -0.67 -3.93 12.66
C ASP A 29 -1.97 -4.16 11.88
N GLU A 30 -2.50 -3.12 11.21
CA GLU A 30 -3.79 -3.20 10.54
C GLU A 30 -3.68 -3.35 9.02
N ARG A 31 -4.59 -4.15 8.46
CA ARG A 31 -4.84 -4.35 7.04
C ARG A 31 -6.26 -3.93 6.76
N VAL A 32 -6.43 -2.70 6.31
CA VAL A 32 -7.75 -2.10 6.13
C VAL A 32 -8.16 -2.15 4.68
N CYS A 33 -9.28 -2.85 4.42
CA CYS A 33 -9.88 -2.88 3.09
C CYS A 33 -10.95 -1.80 2.95
N VAL A 34 -10.81 -0.96 1.92
CA VAL A 34 -11.84 0.03 1.55
C VAL A 34 -12.84 -0.61 0.60
N VAL A 35 -14.11 -0.62 0.99
CA VAL A 35 -15.21 -1.16 0.19
C VAL A 35 -16.26 -0.10 -0.09
N GLY A 36 -17.14 -0.37 -1.05
CA GLY A 36 -18.23 0.51 -1.46
C GLY A 36 -18.60 0.29 -2.92
N PRO A 37 -19.72 0.84 -3.39
CA PRO A 37 -20.13 0.74 -4.78
C PRO A 37 -19.13 1.40 -5.74
N ASN A 38 -19.28 1.11 -7.03
CA ASN A 38 -18.46 1.81 -8.04
C ASN A 38 -18.77 3.31 -8.00
N GLY A 39 -17.74 4.13 -8.05
CA GLY A 39 -17.85 5.59 -7.94
C GLY A 39 -17.98 6.14 -6.51
N SER A 40 -17.91 5.31 -5.47
CA SER A 40 -17.97 5.78 -4.07
C SER A 40 -16.70 6.49 -3.58
N GLY A 41 -15.64 6.53 -4.38
CA GLY A 41 -14.39 7.22 -4.01
C GLY A 41 -13.28 6.31 -3.46
N LYS A 42 -13.36 4.97 -3.61
CA LYS A 42 -12.31 4.05 -3.13
C LYS A 42 -10.93 4.42 -3.67
N SER A 43 -10.76 4.44 -4.99
CA SER A 43 -9.50 4.82 -5.64
C SER A 43 -9.08 6.25 -5.30
N THR A 44 -10.05 7.16 -5.15
CA THR A 44 -9.76 8.54 -4.74
C THR A 44 -9.19 8.60 -3.32
N LEU A 45 -9.76 7.84 -2.38
CA LEU A 45 -9.24 7.75 -1.00
C LEU A 45 -7.82 7.19 -0.97
N LEU A 46 -7.54 6.16 -1.78
CA LEU A 46 -6.20 5.58 -1.90
C LEU A 46 -5.21 6.57 -2.52
N ARG A 47 -5.61 7.31 -3.57
CA ARG A 47 -4.78 8.34 -4.20
C ARG A 47 -4.53 9.55 -3.30
N LEU A 48 -5.45 9.87 -2.39
CA LEU A 48 -5.22 10.85 -1.34
C LEU A 48 -4.22 10.33 -0.30
N ALA A 49 -4.28 9.02 0.03
CA ALA A 49 -3.29 8.39 0.91
C ALA A 49 -1.89 8.42 0.30
N THR A 50 -1.76 8.17 -1.02
CA THR A 50 -0.46 8.19 -1.70
C THR A 50 0.08 9.60 -1.99
N GLY A 51 -0.73 10.65 -1.77
CA GLY A 51 -0.36 12.02 -2.07
C GLY A 51 -0.45 12.38 -3.56
N GLU A 52 -0.95 11.47 -4.42
CA GLU A 52 -1.25 11.78 -5.83
C GLU A 52 -2.35 12.83 -5.96
N LEU A 53 -3.23 12.91 -4.98
CA LEU A 53 -4.26 13.93 -4.87
C LEU A 53 -4.11 14.67 -3.53
N SER A 54 -4.41 15.97 -3.56
CA SER A 54 -4.49 16.78 -2.33
C SER A 54 -5.95 16.93 -1.92
N PRO A 55 -6.29 16.81 -0.62
CA PRO A 55 -7.65 17.01 -0.17
C PRO A 55 -8.08 18.48 -0.27
N ASP A 56 -9.37 18.73 -0.52
CA ASP A 56 -9.96 20.08 -0.50
C ASP A 56 -10.01 20.63 0.93
N GLN A 57 -10.27 19.72 1.91
CA GLN A 57 -10.31 20.03 3.34
C GLN A 57 -9.74 18.87 4.14
N GLY A 58 -9.26 19.18 5.34
CA GLY A 58 -8.67 18.19 6.23
C GLY A 58 -7.20 17.93 5.93
N THR A 59 -6.67 16.87 6.53
CA THR A 59 -5.26 16.48 6.39
C THR A 59 -5.12 14.97 6.24
N VAL A 60 -4.19 14.57 5.39
CA VAL A 60 -3.76 13.17 5.28
C VAL A 60 -2.32 13.11 5.75
N SER A 61 -2.01 12.15 6.61
CA SER A 61 -0.66 11.83 7.03
C SER A 61 -0.40 10.37 6.74
N ILE A 62 0.74 10.09 6.14
CA ILE A 62 1.19 8.74 5.85
C ILE A 62 2.64 8.61 6.32
N PRO A 63 3.02 7.47 6.94
CA PRO A 63 4.42 7.17 7.16
C PRO A 63 5.13 7.13 5.80
N GLU A 64 6.43 7.27 5.82
CA GLU A 64 7.25 7.25 4.61
C GLU A 64 6.78 6.18 3.63
N GLN A 65 6.35 6.64 2.44
CA GLN A 65 5.80 5.75 1.42
C GLN A 65 6.92 4.96 0.76
N PRO A 66 6.64 3.70 0.44
CA PRO A 66 7.52 2.94 -0.41
C PRO A 66 7.45 3.42 -1.86
N GLY A 67 8.59 3.73 -2.42
CA GLY A 67 8.93 3.64 -3.81
C GLY A 67 8.14 4.45 -4.83
N PRO A 68 8.43 4.22 -6.11
CA PRO A 68 7.83 4.94 -7.20
C PRO A 68 6.33 4.68 -7.29
N GLN A 69 5.59 5.76 -7.51
CA GLN A 69 4.15 5.70 -7.78
C GLN A 69 3.91 5.12 -9.19
N ALA A 70 2.69 4.66 -9.46
CA ALA A 70 2.31 4.11 -10.77
C ALA A 70 2.65 5.05 -11.96
N ALA A 71 2.64 6.38 -11.74
CA ALA A 71 3.09 7.37 -12.72
C ALA A 71 4.54 7.17 -13.17
N ASP A 72 5.42 6.70 -12.29
CA ASP A 72 6.84 6.51 -12.60
C ASP A 72 7.07 5.33 -13.56
N LEU A 73 6.17 4.35 -13.59
CA LEU A 73 6.26 3.23 -14.54
C LEU A 73 5.92 3.68 -15.98
N GLU A 74 5.00 4.61 -16.16
CA GLU A 74 4.69 5.17 -17.48
C GLU A 74 5.87 5.99 -18.05
N GLU A 75 6.57 6.73 -17.18
CA GLU A 75 7.78 7.47 -17.55
C GLU A 75 8.98 6.55 -17.78
N SER A 76 9.02 5.39 -17.13
CA SER A 76 10.10 4.39 -17.23
C SER A 76 9.98 3.44 -18.41
N THR A 77 9.09 3.70 -19.37
CA THR A 77 8.84 2.79 -20.51
C THR A 77 10.06 2.49 -21.38
N ALA A 78 11.05 3.36 -21.42
CA ALA A 78 12.32 3.18 -22.15
C ALA A 78 13.40 2.43 -21.34
N THR A 79 13.12 2.10 -20.07
CA THR A 79 14.04 1.44 -19.15
C THR A 79 13.82 -0.08 -19.17
N SER A 80 14.87 -0.86 -18.90
CA SER A 80 14.72 -2.31 -18.68
C SER A 80 14.03 -2.59 -17.36
N ILE A 81 13.45 -3.78 -17.21
CA ILE A 81 12.84 -4.22 -15.93
C ILE A 81 13.87 -4.16 -14.80
N GLU A 82 15.11 -4.59 -15.08
CA GLU A 82 16.21 -4.50 -14.10
C GLU A 82 16.50 -3.06 -13.70
N GLY A 83 16.68 -2.16 -14.66
CA GLY A 83 16.91 -0.74 -14.39
C GLY A 83 15.75 -0.06 -13.65
N TYR A 84 14.51 -0.47 -13.92
CA TYR A 84 13.34 -0.01 -13.18
C TYR A 84 13.40 -0.47 -11.72
N LEU A 85 13.67 -1.76 -11.47
CA LEU A 85 13.81 -2.28 -10.10
C LEU A 85 15.03 -1.70 -9.37
N ASP A 86 16.11 -1.36 -10.08
CA ASP A 86 17.25 -0.66 -9.49
C ASP A 86 16.86 0.74 -9.03
N ALA A 87 16.10 1.47 -9.84
CA ALA A 87 15.58 2.77 -9.45
C ALA A 87 14.66 2.70 -8.22
N VAL A 88 13.79 1.69 -8.15
CA VAL A 88 12.93 1.42 -6.98
C VAL A 88 13.75 1.14 -5.71
N CYS A 89 14.83 0.39 -5.84
CA CYS A 89 15.70 0.00 -4.73
C CYS A 89 16.91 0.93 -4.58
N ALA A 90 16.89 2.12 -5.18
CA ALA A 90 18.06 3.00 -5.25
C ALA A 90 18.64 3.32 -3.87
N GLU A 91 17.80 3.58 -2.86
CA GLU A 91 18.24 3.83 -1.49
C GLU A 91 19.07 2.66 -0.93
N THR A 92 18.59 1.43 -1.13
CA THR A 92 19.30 0.23 -0.66
C THR A 92 20.59 0.01 -1.43
N LEU A 93 20.58 0.21 -2.75
CA LEU A 93 21.76 0.06 -3.60
C LEU A 93 22.82 1.13 -3.30
N ASP A 94 22.40 2.39 -3.11
CA ASP A 94 23.31 3.48 -2.70
C ASP A 94 23.93 3.24 -1.33
N ALA A 95 23.15 2.69 -0.39
CA ALA A 95 23.67 2.33 0.93
C ALA A 95 24.72 1.20 0.85
N LEU A 96 24.48 0.18 0.02
CA LEU A 96 25.45 -0.90 -0.22
C LEU A 96 26.74 -0.37 -0.85
N ASP A 97 26.66 0.46 -1.88
CA ASP A 97 27.81 1.04 -2.57
C ASP A 97 28.61 1.98 -1.63
N ARG A 98 27.92 2.76 -0.80
CA ARG A 98 28.61 3.56 0.24
C ARG A 98 29.32 2.70 1.27
N PHE A 99 28.70 1.59 1.68
CA PHE A 99 29.29 0.66 2.64
C PHE A 99 30.56 0.00 2.09
N GLU A 100 30.55 -0.45 0.83
CA GLU A 100 31.74 -1.01 0.18
C GLU A 100 32.86 0.02 0.08
N ARG A 101 32.55 1.23 -0.40
CA ARG A 101 33.56 2.33 -0.47
C ARG A 101 34.11 2.71 0.90
N MET A 102 33.30 2.71 1.95
CA MET A 102 33.74 3.02 3.30
C MET A 102 34.64 1.92 3.84
N GLY A 103 34.33 0.65 3.60
CA GLY A 103 35.21 -0.47 3.95
C GLY A 103 36.59 -0.36 3.34
N GLU A 104 36.65 0.03 2.04
CA GLU A 104 37.94 0.28 1.36
C GLU A 104 38.69 1.47 1.97
N ALA A 105 37.99 2.57 2.29
CA ALA A 105 38.60 3.75 2.90
C ALA A 105 39.17 3.45 4.29
N ILE A 106 38.47 2.69 5.13
CA ILE A 106 38.92 2.25 6.44
C ILE A 106 40.17 1.36 6.30
N ALA A 107 40.19 0.44 5.36
CA ALA A 107 41.35 -0.43 5.11
C ALA A 107 42.60 0.36 4.70
N GLN A 108 42.44 1.51 4.04
CA GLN A 108 43.54 2.39 3.63
C GLN A 108 43.97 3.37 4.70
N ALA A 109 43.05 3.84 5.58
CA ALA A 109 43.33 4.86 6.59
C ALA A 109 44.13 4.36 7.80
N GLY A 110 44.16 3.05 8.06
CA GLY A 110 44.91 2.47 9.18
C GLY A 110 44.54 3.06 10.54
N ALA A 111 45.49 3.68 11.25
CA ALA A 111 45.26 4.21 12.60
C ALA A 111 44.39 5.47 12.68
N GLU A 112 44.10 6.14 11.55
CA GLU A 112 43.27 7.35 11.47
C GLU A 112 41.79 7.05 11.20
N ALA A 113 41.41 5.78 11.22
CA ALA A 113 40.04 5.31 10.88
C ALA A 113 38.97 5.66 11.94
N GLY A 114 39.31 6.31 13.07
CA GLY A 114 38.37 6.50 14.18
C GLY A 114 37.09 7.27 13.83
N SER A 115 37.19 8.31 12.98
CA SER A 115 36.01 9.09 12.55
C SER A 115 35.16 8.36 11.51
N LEU A 116 35.75 7.44 10.75
CA LEU A 116 35.07 6.63 9.75
C LEU A 116 34.29 5.45 10.39
N ALA A 117 34.71 5.02 11.59
CA ALA A 117 34.10 3.90 12.30
C ALA A 117 32.65 4.20 12.72
N GLU A 118 32.36 5.41 13.21
CA GLU A 118 31.01 5.81 13.60
C GLU A 118 30.06 5.87 12.38
N GLU A 119 30.54 6.39 11.25
CA GLU A 119 29.77 6.43 10.01
C GLU A 119 29.54 5.01 9.45
N TYR A 120 30.53 4.13 9.55
CA TYR A 120 30.43 2.73 9.16
C TYR A 120 29.38 1.99 9.99
N ASP A 121 29.38 2.16 11.31
CA ASP A 121 28.36 1.53 12.19
C ASP A 121 26.95 2.05 11.92
N SER A 122 26.81 3.36 11.65
CA SER A 122 25.53 3.95 11.26
C SER A 122 25.02 3.37 9.94
N LEU A 123 25.90 3.22 8.96
CA LEU A 123 25.58 2.67 7.65
C LEU A 123 25.23 1.17 7.74
N LEU A 124 25.93 0.41 8.59
CA LEU A 124 25.62 -0.99 8.86
C LEU A 124 24.20 -1.14 9.45
N THR A 125 23.87 -0.32 10.45
CA THR A 125 22.53 -0.28 11.04
C THR A 125 21.46 0.04 9.97
N ARG A 126 21.76 0.97 9.06
CA ARG A 126 20.84 1.29 7.95
C ARG A 126 20.65 0.11 7.00
N LEU A 127 21.73 -0.57 6.62
CA LEU A 127 21.68 -1.75 5.75
C LEU A 127 20.88 -2.91 6.38
N GLU A 128 21.03 -3.11 7.69
CA GLU A 128 20.23 -4.09 8.44
C GLU A 128 18.75 -3.72 8.42
N SER A 129 18.41 -2.43 8.64
CA SER A 129 17.02 -1.96 8.62
C SER A 129 16.36 -2.08 7.26
N LEU A 130 17.14 -1.98 6.18
CA LEU A 130 16.67 -2.13 4.79
C LEU A 130 16.66 -3.59 4.32
N ASP A 131 17.13 -4.53 5.15
CA ASP A 131 17.36 -5.93 4.73
C ASP A 131 18.15 -6.02 3.40
N ALA A 132 19.19 -5.16 3.31
CA ALA A 132 19.91 -4.90 2.07
C ALA A 132 20.63 -6.13 1.50
N TRP A 133 21.15 -6.97 2.38
CA TRP A 133 21.88 -8.18 2.00
C TRP A 133 21.03 -9.23 1.28
N ASN A 134 19.71 -9.23 1.57
CA ASN A 134 18.75 -10.13 0.97
C ASN A 134 18.08 -9.55 -0.29
N LEU A 135 18.42 -8.32 -0.70
CA LEU A 135 17.77 -7.67 -1.85
C LEU A 135 17.75 -8.52 -3.13
N PRO A 136 18.84 -9.21 -3.55
CA PRO A 136 18.79 -10.07 -4.74
C PRO A 136 17.78 -11.23 -4.60
N ALA A 137 17.72 -11.85 -3.42
CA ALA A 137 16.80 -12.96 -3.15
C ALA A 137 15.35 -12.44 -3.10
N ARG A 138 15.08 -11.31 -2.44
CA ARG A 138 13.76 -10.64 -2.38
C ARG A 138 13.26 -10.26 -3.76
N ARG A 139 14.14 -9.75 -4.65
CA ARG A 139 13.78 -9.46 -6.05
C ARG A 139 13.36 -10.70 -6.82
N ALA A 140 14.16 -11.76 -6.71
CA ALA A 140 13.85 -13.03 -7.37
C ALA A 140 12.53 -13.63 -6.86
N GLU A 141 12.30 -13.58 -5.56
CA GLU A 141 11.09 -14.06 -4.91
C GLU A 141 9.85 -13.25 -5.33
N ALA A 142 9.92 -11.91 -5.30
CA ALA A 142 8.82 -11.04 -5.70
C ALA A 142 8.43 -11.26 -7.17
N LEU A 143 9.41 -11.33 -8.07
CA LEU A 143 9.16 -11.62 -9.48
C LEU A 143 8.57 -13.01 -9.69
N ALA A 144 9.09 -14.04 -9.00
CA ALA A 144 8.58 -15.39 -9.10
C ALA A 144 7.17 -15.52 -8.53
N GLY A 145 6.93 -14.97 -7.34
CA GLY A 145 5.63 -14.98 -6.66
C GLY A 145 4.53 -14.28 -7.46
N LEU A 146 4.86 -13.21 -8.17
CA LEU A 146 3.94 -12.49 -9.06
C LEU A 146 3.93 -13.03 -10.50
N GLY A 147 4.48 -14.24 -10.76
CA GLY A 147 4.44 -14.89 -12.06
C GLY A 147 5.31 -14.22 -13.13
N LEU A 148 6.29 -13.41 -12.72
CA LEU A 148 7.26 -12.75 -13.60
C LEU A 148 8.64 -13.44 -13.60
N GLY A 149 8.87 -14.51 -12.85
CA GLY A 149 10.16 -15.17 -12.67
C GLY A 149 10.77 -15.77 -13.94
N ARG A 150 10.01 -15.89 -15.05
CA ARG A 150 10.49 -16.33 -16.35
C ARG A 150 10.68 -15.19 -17.35
N VAL A 151 10.36 -13.97 -16.95
CA VAL A 151 10.53 -12.78 -17.79
C VAL A 151 12.00 -12.36 -17.74
N ASP A 152 12.62 -12.19 -18.88
CA ASP A 152 13.97 -11.64 -18.96
C ASP A 152 13.97 -10.19 -18.45
N THR A 153 14.72 -9.91 -17.39
CA THR A 153 14.79 -8.58 -16.76
C THR A 153 15.54 -7.55 -17.61
N GLY A 154 16.29 -7.98 -18.62
CA GLY A 154 16.90 -7.09 -19.62
C GLY A 154 15.89 -6.50 -20.63
N ARG A 155 14.65 -7.01 -20.67
CA ARG A 155 13.61 -6.48 -21.56
C ARG A 155 13.13 -5.11 -21.09
N LEU A 156 12.70 -4.28 -22.06
CA LEU A 156 12.10 -2.99 -21.79
C LEU A 156 10.73 -3.14 -21.07
N VAL A 157 10.45 -2.28 -20.11
CA VAL A 157 9.15 -2.20 -19.44
C VAL A 157 8.01 -2.00 -20.44
N SER A 158 8.23 -1.22 -21.50
CA SER A 158 7.26 -1.01 -22.59
C SER A 158 6.87 -2.27 -23.35
N SER A 159 7.70 -3.33 -23.32
CA SER A 159 7.43 -4.61 -24.00
C SER A 159 6.51 -5.54 -23.20
N LEU A 160 6.19 -5.20 -21.96
CA LEU A 160 5.33 -6.00 -21.10
C LEU A 160 3.86 -5.85 -21.49
N SER A 161 3.09 -6.92 -21.33
CA SER A 161 1.62 -6.83 -21.38
C SER A 161 1.07 -5.97 -20.23
N PRO A 162 -0.15 -5.42 -20.35
CA PRO A 162 -0.75 -4.64 -19.25
C PRO A 162 -0.78 -5.41 -17.91
N GLY A 163 -1.13 -6.69 -17.92
CA GLY A 163 -1.13 -7.53 -16.73
C GLY A 163 0.28 -7.81 -16.17
N GLN A 164 1.31 -7.95 -17.02
CA GLN A 164 2.70 -8.06 -16.57
C GLN A 164 3.18 -6.75 -15.96
N ARG A 165 2.75 -5.62 -16.50
CA ARG A 165 3.11 -4.30 -16.02
C ARG A 165 2.51 -4.06 -14.62
N ALA A 166 1.21 -4.34 -14.45
CA ALA A 166 0.55 -4.25 -13.14
C ALA A 166 1.22 -5.13 -12.07
N ARG A 167 1.65 -6.35 -12.45
CA ARG A 167 2.39 -7.24 -11.55
C ARG A 167 3.80 -6.73 -11.21
N LEU A 168 4.47 -6.08 -12.16
CA LEU A 168 5.76 -5.44 -11.91
C LEU A 168 5.63 -4.24 -10.96
N GLU A 169 4.55 -3.47 -11.06
CA GLU A 169 4.23 -2.38 -10.11
C GLU A 169 4.05 -2.92 -8.68
N ILE A 170 3.31 -4.01 -8.54
CA ILE A 170 3.17 -4.65 -7.22
C ILE A 170 4.53 -5.15 -6.70
N ALA A 171 5.35 -5.80 -7.55
CA ALA A 171 6.70 -6.22 -7.16
C ALA A 171 7.55 -5.03 -6.70
N ALA A 172 7.49 -3.92 -7.40
CA ALA A 172 8.20 -2.69 -7.06
C ALA A 172 7.77 -2.15 -5.68
N LEU A 173 6.47 -2.09 -5.42
CA LEU A 173 5.94 -1.67 -4.12
C LEU A 173 6.40 -2.59 -2.98
N LEU A 174 6.40 -3.90 -3.19
CA LEU A 174 6.87 -4.86 -2.18
C LEU A 174 8.39 -4.82 -1.94
N LEU A 175 9.17 -4.36 -2.92
CA LEU A 175 10.64 -4.26 -2.83
C LEU A 175 11.10 -2.93 -2.26
N SER A 176 10.27 -1.90 -2.34
CA SER A 176 10.61 -0.59 -1.85
C SER A 176 10.69 -0.55 -0.32
N ALA A 177 11.52 0.33 0.22
CA ALA A 177 11.83 0.42 1.64
C ALA A 177 10.78 1.14 2.50
N GLY A 178 9.55 1.25 2.01
CA GLY A 178 8.54 2.03 2.70
C GLY A 178 7.88 1.35 3.89
N GLN A 179 7.30 2.18 4.74
CA GLN A 179 6.65 1.73 5.97
C GLN A 179 5.15 1.44 5.79
N ALA A 180 4.49 2.08 4.83
CA ALA A 180 3.06 1.90 4.56
C ALA A 180 2.84 1.26 3.19
N LEU A 181 1.82 0.43 3.03
CA LEU A 181 1.44 -0.17 1.75
C LEU A 181 0.04 0.27 1.34
N VAL A 182 -0.09 0.90 0.17
CA VAL A 182 -1.37 1.34 -0.38
C VAL A 182 -1.56 0.71 -1.75
N LEU A 183 -2.65 -0.06 -1.93
CA LEU A 183 -2.90 -0.85 -3.14
C LEU A 183 -4.35 -0.67 -3.62
N ASP A 184 -4.54 -0.31 -4.89
CA ASP A 184 -5.87 -0.21 -5.52
C ASP A 184 -6.12 -1.41 -6.42
N GLU A 185 -7.10 -2.26 -6.04
CA GLU A 185 -7.51 -3.46 -6.76
C GLU A 185 -6.32 -4.37 -7.18
N PRO A 186 -5.41 -4.73 -6.25
CA PRO A 186 -4.17 -5.42 -6.60
C PRO A 186 -4.37 -6.85 -7.11
N THR A 187 -5.55 -7.44 -6.86
CA THR A 187 -5.90 -8.78 -7.34
C THR A 187 -6.27 -8.82 -8.82
N ASN A 188 -6.49 -7.67 -9.45
CA ASN A 188 -6.74 -7.61 -10.88
C ASN A 188 -5.53 -8.15 -11.66
N HIS A 189 -5.79 -9.05 -12.60
CA HIS A 189 -4.76 -9.69 -13.44
C HIS A 189 -3.81 -10.66 -12.71
N LEU A 190 -4.10 -11.05 -11.45
CA LEU A 190 -3.38 -12.11 -10.74
C LEU A 190 -4.06 -13.46 -10.97
N ASP A 191 -3.25 -14.51 -11.11
CA ASP A 191 -3.71 -15.88 -10.95
C ASP A 191 -3.76 -16.27 -9.45
N ALA A 192 -4.30 -17.43 -9.15
CA ALA A 192 -4.47 -17.89 -7.77
C ALA A 192 -3.12 -17.97 -7.00
N GLY A 193 -2.03 -18.37 -7.67
CA GLY A 193 -0.71 -18.45 -7.05
C GLY A 193 -0.16 -17.07 -6.69
N SER A 194 -0.25 -16.11 -7.62
CA SER A 194 0.18 -14.74 -7.40
C SER A 194 -0.70 -14.02 -6.37
N SER A 195 -2.00 -14.32 -6.33
CA SER A 195 -2.91 -13.77 -5.31
C SER A 195 -2.56 -14.29 -3.91
N SER A 196 -2.26 -15.61 -3.76
CA SER A 196 -1.82 -16.19 -2.49
C SER A 196 -0.49 -15.60 -2.02
N TYR A 197 0.47 -15.44 -2.92
CA TYR A 197 1.74 -14.78 -2.61
C TYR A 197 1.52 -13.34 -2.10
N LEU A 198 0.66 -12.56 -2.79
CA LEU A 198 0.37 -11.19 -2.38
C LEU A 198 -0.32 -11.15 -1.01
N SER A 199 -1.27 -12.08 -0.73
CA SER A 199 -1.95 -12.13 0.57
C SER A 199 -0.97 -12.41 1.71
N GLU A 200 -0.02 -13.33 1.53
CA GLU A 200 1.03 -13.62 2.50
C GLU A 200 1.93 -12.41 2.76
N MET A 201 2.36 -11.71 1.69
CA MET A 201 3.18 -10.51 1.80
C MET A 201 2.46 -9.37 2.52
N MET A 202 1.19 -9.13 2.19
CA MET A 202 0.38 -8.10 2.87
C MET A 202 0.12 -8.45 4.33
N ALA A 203 -0.13 -9.72 4.65
CA ALA A 203 -0.35 -10.18 6.03
C ALA A 203 0.89 -9.99 6.90
N SER A 204 2.09 -10.20 6.35
CA SER A 204 3.38 -10.06 7.04
C SER A 204 4.00 -8.65 6.93
N TRP A 205 3.35 -7.71 6.24
CA TRP A 205 3.89 -6.36 6.06
C TRP A 205 4.16 -5.67 7.40
N PRO A 206 5.33 -5.05 7.61
CA PRO A 206 5.71 -4.50 8.93
C PRO A 206 5.02 -3.19 9.29
N GLY A 207 4.17 -2.64 8.44
CA GLY A 207 3.50 -1.36 8.63
C GLY A 207 2.02 -1.40 8.24
N PRO A 208 1.33 -0.24 8.25
CA PRO A 208 -0.08 -0.15 7.88
C PRO A 208 -0.30 -0.51 6.43
N VAL A 209 -1.38 -1.26 6.17
CA VAL A 209 -1.82 -1.62 4.81
C VAL A 209 -3.22 -1.08 4.57
N LEU A 210 -3.37 -0.27 3.52
CA LEU A 210 -4.66 0.25 3.06
C LEU A 210 -4.89 -0.22 1.62
N PHE A 211 -5.96 -0.92 1.34
CA PHE A 211 -6.20 -1.46 0.01
C PHE A 211 -7.67 -1.47 -0.38
N SER A 212 -7.94 -1.58 -1.67
CA SER A 212 -9.25 -1.93 -2.19
C SER A 212 -9.19 -3.29 -2.89
N SER A 213 -10.28 -4.02 -2.89
CA SER A 213 -10.45 -5.22 -3.72
C SER A 213 -11.93 -5.55 -3.90
N HIS A 214 -12.25 -6.22 -5.01
CA HIS A 214 -13.54 -6.87 -5.25
C HIS A 214 -13.51 -8.38 -4.99
N ASP A 215 -12.35 -8.96 -4.79
CA ASP A 215 -12.18 -10.37 -4.45
C ASP A 215 -12.48 -10.61 -2.97
N ARG A 216 -13.65 -11.19 -2.71
CA ARG A 216 -14.14 -11.44 -1.33
C ARG A 216 -13.27 -12.41 -0.56
N ALA A 217 -12.72 -13.42 -1.23
CA ALA A 217 -11.86 -14.42 -0.59
C ALA A 217 -10.53 -13.77 -0.15
N PHE A 218 -9.95 -12.97 -1.03
CA PHE A 218 -8.74 -12.20 -0.75
C PHE A 218 -8.95 -11.21 0.41
N ILE A 219 -10.08 -10.46 0.40
CA ILE A 219 -10.37 -9.51 1.49
C ILE A 219 -10.52 -10.26 2.82
N ASP A 220 -11.25 -11.38 2.83
CA ASP A 220 -11.49 -12.16 4.07
C ASP A 220 -10.20 -12.80 4.62
N GLU A 221 -9.23 -13.08 3.76
CA GLU A 221 -7.92 -13.61 4.12
C GLU A 221 -7.00 -12.53 4.72
N VAL A 222 -6.97 -11.33 4.12
CA VAL A 222 -5.99 -10.29 4.43
C VAL A 222 -6.51 -9.25 5.41
N ALA A 223 -7.78 -8.82 5.30
CA ALA A 223 -8.28 -7.68 6.05
C ALA A 223 -8.45 -7.97 7.55
N THR A 224 -7.96 -7.06 8.38
CA THR A 224 -8.22 -7.00 9.82
C THR A 224 -9.37 -6.05 10.15
N ALA A 225 -9.69 -5.12 9.24
CA ALA A 225 -10.84 -4.23 9.31
C ALA A 225 -11.30 -3.84 7.90
N VAL A 226 -12.56 -3.47 7.79
CA VAL A 226 -13.20 -3.02 6.55
C VAL A 226 -13.74 -1.61 6.75
N VAL A 227 -13.51 -0.73 5.79
CA VAL A 227 -14.05 0.63 5.74
C VAL A 227 -15.02 0.75 4.57
N ASP A 228 -16.29 0.99 4.88
CA ASP A 228 -17.36 1.13 3.90
C ASP A 228 -17.63 2.61 3.61
N LEU A 229 -17.47 3.02 2.36
CA LEU A 229 -17.79 4.37 1.90
C LEU A 229 -19.28 4.55 1.56
N ASP A 230 -20.08 3.47 1.55
CA ASP A 230 -21.53 3.53 1.44
C ASP A 230 -22.15 3.70 2.84
N THR A 231 -22.26 4.94 3.30
CA THR A 231 -22.74 5.25 4.65
C THR A 231 -24.25 5.19 4.82
N ALA A 232 -25.05 5.16 3.74
CA ALA A 232 -26.50 5.23 3.81
C ALA A 232 -27.15 4.10 4.66
N PRO A 233 -26.77 2.82 4.54
CA PRO A 233 -27.31 1.76 5.40
C PRO A 233 -26.98 1.96 6.89
N TRP A 234 -25.76 2.45 7.16
CA TRP A 234 -25.24 2.66 8.52
C TRP A 234 -25.90 3.85 9.21
N GLN A 235 -26.15 4.93 8.48
CA GLN A 235 -26.90 6.08 8.99
C GLN A 235 -28.34 5.68 9.36
N ALA A 236 -28.99 4.85 8.53
CA ALA A 236 -30.32 4.34 8.81
C ALA A 236 -30.35 3.46 10.06
N LEU A 237 -29.35 2.58 10.24
CA LEU A 237 -29.23 1.76 11.45
C LEU A 237 -29.04 2.63 12.70
N ALA A 238 -28.15 3.62 12.65
CA ALA A 238 -27.90 4.52 13.76
C ALA A 238 -29.17 5.33 14.12
N THR A 239 -29.89 5.83 13.11
CA THR A 239 -31.17 6.55 13.32
C THR A 239 -32.18 5.64 14.02
N ALA A 240 -32.28 4.38 13.62
CA ALA A 240 -33.19 3.41 14.25
C ALA A 240 -32.81 3.11 15.73
N SER A 241 -31.51 3.23 16.06
CA SER A 241 -31.00 3.04 17.42
C SER A 241 -30.99 4.32 18.26
N GLY A 242 -31.32 5.47 17.67
CA GLY A 242 -31.29 6.78 18.33
C GLY A 242 -29.88 7.38 18.42
N ASP A 243 -28.93 6.88 17.64
CA ASP A 243 -27.54 7.31 17.59
C ASP A 243 -27.26 8.24 16.40
N SER A 244 -26.16 9.00 16.47
CA SER A 244 -25.61 9.72 15.33
C SER A 244 -24.91 8.73 14.40
N GLY A 245 -25.31 8.68 13.13
CA GLY A 245 -24.70 7.81 12.13
C GLY A 245 -23.26 8.21 11.77
N PRO A 246 -22.52 7.33 11.08
CA PRO A 246 -21.15 7.61 10.65
C PRO A 246 -21.14 8.75 9.64
N MET A 247 -20.19 9.66 9.79
CA MET A 247 -19.89 10.69 8.81
C MET A 247 -18.76 10.19 7.87
N GLY A 248 -19.02 10.23 6.58
CA GLY A 248 -18.04 9.94 5.52
C GLY A 248 -17.73 8.46 5.29
N ALA A 249 -17.49 7.67 6.32
CA ALA A 249 -17.18 6.25 6.20
C ALA A 249 -17.62 5.47 7.45
N TYR A 250 -17.94 4.21 7.28
CA TYR A 250 -18.21 3.29 8.39
C TYR A 250 -17.07 2.27 8.50
N ARG A 251 -16.55 2.06 9.71
CA ARG A 251 -15.50 1.08 9.97
C ARG A 251 -16.07 -0.12 10.75
N CYS A 252 -15.87 -1.30 10.19
CA CYS A 252 -16.12 -2.59 10.83
C CYS A 252 -14.77 -3.23 11.20
N THR A 253 -14.62 -3.65 12.45
CA THR A 253 -13.44 -4.40 12.90
C THR A 253 -13.72 -5.88 12.71
N GLY A 254 -12.75 -6.61 12.13
CA GLY A 254 -12.89 -8.03 11.84
C GLY A 254 -12.72 -8.32 10.34
N ARG A 255 -13.08 -9.53 9.96
CA ARG A 255 -12.97 -10.02 8.58
C ARG A 255 -14.10 -9.49 7.70
N TYR A 256 -13.94 -9.68 6.41
CA TYR A 256 -14.98 -9.29 5.44
C TYR A 256 -16.31 -10.04 5.64
N SER A 257 -16.26 -11.29 6.08
CA SER A 257 -17.44 -12.07 6.47
C SER A 257 -18.22 -11.42 7.61
N ASP A 258 -17.54 -10.87 8.63
CA ASP A 258 -18.17 -10.16 9.75
C ASP A 258 -18.86 -8.88 9.27
N TYR A 259 -18.16 -8.10 8.45
CA TYR A 259 -18.72 -6.91 7.80
C TYR A 259 -19.99 -7.22 7.00
N LEU A 260 -20.03 -8.33 6.25
CA LEU A 260 -21.22 -8.71 5.47
C LEU A 260 -22.44 -8.97 6.35
N VAL A 261 -22.24 -9.58 7.52
CA VAL A 261 -23.31 -9.82 8.50
C VAL A 261 -23.83 -8.49 9.06
N GLU A 262 -22.93 -7.61 9.46
CA GLU A 262 -23.31 -6.27 9.97
C GLU A 262 -24.02 -5.45 8.88
N LYS A 263 -23.51 -5.44 7.65
CA LYS A 263 -24.13 -4.71 6.54
C LYS A 263 -25.51 -5.25 6.17
N ALA A 264 -25.72 -6.56 6.24
CA ALA A 264 -27.03 -7.16 6.01
C ALA A 264 -28.05 -6.68 7.07
N HIS A 265 -27.63 -6.61 8.33
CA HIS A 265 -28.44 -6.07 9.41
C HIS A 265 -28.76 -4.59 9.21
N ALA A 266 -27.78 -3.77 8.85
CA ALA A 266 -27.97 -2.34 8.57
C ALA A 266 -28.94 -2.10 7.40
N ARG A 267 -28.83 -2.90 6.32
CA ARG A 267 -29.76 -2.82 5.16
C ARG A 267 -31.18 -3.21 5.51
N SER A 268 -31.38 -4.21 6.36
CA SER A 268 -32.74 -4.59 6.79
C SER A 268 -33.41 -3.49 7.60
N SER A 269 -32.66 -2.81 8.46
CA SER A 269 -33.13 -1.64 9.22
C SER A 269 -33.45 -0.45 8.32
N HIS A 270 -32.63 -0.19 7.30
CA HIS A 270 -32.86 0.84 6.29
C HIS A 270 -34.19 0.59 5.51
N HIS A 271 -34.44 -0.66 5.11
CA HIS A 271 -35.66 -0.99 4.40
C HIS A 271 -36.94 -0.82 5.24
N SER A 272 -36.83 -1.08 6.54
CA SER A 272 -37.95 -0.92 7.48
C SER A 272 -38.31 0.55 7.78
N LEU A 273 -37.37 1.49 7.59
CA LEU A 273 -37.59 2.92 7.79
C LEU A 273 -38.25 3.62 6.57
N HIS A 274 -38.19 2.98 5.40
CA HIS A 274 -38.76 3.52 4.16
C HIS A 274 -40.08 2.86 3.73
N GLN A 275 -40.67 1.98 4.54
CA GLN A 275 -42.01 1.45 4.44
C GLN A 275 -42.97 2.13 5.43
#